data_0d5ea3685f9295d1d0a8286f74cf73e1
#
_entry.id   0d5ea3685f9295d1d0a8286f74cf73e1
#
_cell.length_a   1.000
_cell.length_b   1.000
_cell.length_c   1.000
_cell.angle_alpha   90.00
_cell.angle_beta   90.00
_cell.angle_gamma   90.00
#
_symmetry.space_group_name_H-M   'P 1'
#
loop_
_entity.id
_entity.type
_entity.pdbx_description
1 polymer ?
#
loop_
_entity_poly.entity_id
_entity_poly.type
_entity_poly.pdbx_seq_one_letter_code
_entity_poly.pdbx_strand_id
1 'polypeptide(L)'
;MTAFRKDTPERRPITTQVNHYSEHRNDLKIDFKNRCGYCDGIDTWRLMSFEIDHFIPQNKNKKPFLTIKSNTDYSNLVYACKSCNNSKSNKWPTNDENISHLNDEGFIDPCDKEYVMQFDRLAQGEIVATTKLGSWIYKELKLHKPQHQIIWNIEQLDILIEEINVLLPTITNEKITIQLKDRLLKVHEEYRNYTKQLGSLN
;
A
#
# COMPACT_ATOMS: atom_id res chain seq x y z
N MET A 1 5.27 14.68 10.89
CA MET A 1 5.44 13.51 10.03
C MET A 1 5.03 12.29 10.82
N THR A 2 4.41 11.32 10.22
CA THR A 2 4.05 10.05 10.81
C THR A 2 4.79 8.94 10.06
N ALA A 3 4.89 7.75 10.67
CA ALA A 3 5.47 6.60 9.99
C ALA A 3 4.71 6.32 8.69
N PHE A 4 5.45 5.94 7.65
CA PHE A 4 4.89 5.60 6.33
C PHE A 4 3.83 4.51 6.43
N ARG A 5 4.09 3.49 7.25
CA ARG A 5 3.16 2.39 7.58
C ARG A 5 3.32 1.97 9.04
N LYS A 6 2.28 1.36 9.58
CA LYS A 6 2.30 0.84 10.95
C LYS A 6 3.12 -0.44 11.07
N ASP A 7 2.97 -1.34 10.10
CA ASP A 7 3.56 -2.66 10.10
C ASP A 7 4.25 -2.98 8.77
N THR A 8 5.43 -3.59 8.82
CA THR A 8 6.05 -4.19 7.65
C THR A 8 5.36 -5.52 7.34
N PRO A 9 4.94 -5.78 6.09
CA PRO A 9 4.40 -7.09 5.72
C PRO A 9 5.46 -8.16 5.84
N GLU A 10 5.03 -9.39 6.16
CA GLU A 10 5.93 -10.53 6.30
C GLU A 10 5.33 -11.74 5.57
N ARG A 11 6.05 -12.26 4.58
CA ARG A 11 5.63 -13.48 3.88
C ARG A 11 5.87 -14.69 4.75
N ARG A 12 4.84 -15.48 4.99
CA ARG A 12 4.98 -16.82 5.61
C ARG A 12 5.78 -17.73 4.69
N PRO A 13 6.50 -18.74 5.21
CA PRO A 13 7.26 -19.69 4.41
C PRO A 13 6.32 -20.71 3.73
N ILE A 14 5.53 -20.25 2.75
CA ILE A 14 4.60 -21.10 2.00
C ILE A 14 5.37 -21.83 0.90
N THR A 15 5.35 -23.16 0.97
CA THR A 15 6.01 -24.07 0.00
C THR A 15 5.01 -24.85 -0.84
N THR A 16 3.72 -24.59 -0.68
CA THR A 16 2.66 -25.26 -1.45
C THR A 16 2.85 -24.99 -2.94
N GLN A 17 2.95 -26.06 -3.71
CA GLN A 17 3.03 -25.96 -5.16
C GLN A 17 1.66 -25.61 -5.73
N VAL A 18 1.61 -24.60 -6.58
CA VAL A 18 0.40 -24.16 -7.27
C VAL A 18 0.63 -24.13 -8.78
N ASN A 19 -0.44 -24.25 -9.56
CA ASN A 19 -0.34 -24.18 -11.01
C ASN A 19 -0.19 -22.76 -11.53
N HIS A 20 -0.79 -21.79 -10.79
CA HIS A 20 -0.75 -20.39 -11.15
C HIS A 20 -0.57 -19.52 -9.91
N TYR A 21 0.26 -18.49 -9.98
CA TYR A 21 0.58 -17.59 -8.86
C TYR A 21 -0.66 -16.91 -8.23
N SER A 22 -1.75 -16.76 -8.98
CA SER A 22 -2.99 -16.17 -8.47
C SER A 22 -3.65 -17.00 -7.35
N GLU A 23 -3.31 -18.28 -7.24
CA GLU A 23 -3.82 -19.16 -6.18
C GLU A 23 -3.28 -18.73 -4.80
N HIS A 24 -2.15 -18.06 -4.75
CA HIS A 24 -1.60 -17.46 -3.53
C HIS A 24 -2.29 -16.16 -3.07
N ARG A 25 -3.34 -15.70 -3.77
CA ARG A 25 -3.96 -14.40 -3.51
C ARG A 25 -4.42 -14.22 -2.06
N ASN A 26 -5.07 -15.21 -1.49
CA ASN A 26 -5.59 -15.12 -0.12
C ASN A 26 -4.46 -15.12 0.91
N ASP A 27 -3.42 -15.90 0.71
CA ASP A 27 -2.25 -15.93 1.58
C ASP A 27 -1.51 -14.59 1.55
N LEU A 28 -1.26 -14.05 0.37
CA LEU A 28 -0.65 -12.72 0.21
C LEU A 28 -1.51 -11.63 0.84
N LYS A 29 -2.82 -11.69 0.67
CA LYS A 29 -3.73 -10.73 1.28
C LYS A 29 -3.60 -10.73 2.82
N ILE A 30 -3.45 -11.89 3.44
CA ILE A 30 -3.23 -12.04 4.88
C ILE A 30 -1.84 -11.51 5.28
N ASP A 31 -0.78 -11.95 4.61
CA ASP A 31 0.60 -11.59 4.93
C ASP A 31 0.87 -10.09 4.76
N PHE A 32 0.21 -9.47 3.80
CA PHE A 32 0.24 -8.03 3.57
C PHE A 32 -0.85 -7.26 4.34
N LYS A 33 -1.58 -7.92 5.28
CA LYS A 33 -2.59 -7.29 6.16
C LYS A 33 -3.64 -6.50 5.40
N ASN A 34 -4.10 -7.02 4.25
CA ASN A 34 -5.01 -6.36 3.32
C ASN A 34 -4.49 -5.01 2.81
N ARG A 35 -3.18 -4.84 2.64
CA ARG A 35 -2.55 -3.59 2.20
C ARG A 35 -1.65 -3.79 1.00
N CYS A 36 -1.53 -2.76 0.21
CA CYS A 36 -0.55 -2.72 -0.88
C CYS A 36 0.87 -2.69 -0.30
N GLY A 37 1.70 -3.65 -0.69
CA GLY A 37 3.10 -3.70 -0.27
C GLY A 37 3.87 -2.42 -0.61
N TYR A 38 3.50 -1.72 -1.68
CA TYR A 38 4.23 -0.54 -2.14
C TYR A 38 3.75 0.78 -1.51
N CYS A 39 2.45 1.08 -1.51
CA CYS A 39 1.93 2.36 -1.05
C CYS A 39 1.20 2.31 0.30
N ASP A 40 1.09 1.13 0.89
CA ASP A 40 0.35 0.87 2.13
C ASP A 40 -1.17 1.15 2.04
N GLY A 41 -1.71 1.40 0.86
CA GLY A 41 -3.15 1.61 0.67
C GLY A 41 -3.94 0.34 0.99
N ILE A 42 -5.05 0.49 1.71
CA ILE A 42 -5.87 -0.62 2.21
C ILE A 42 -6.76 -1.21 1.12
N ASP A 43 -6.95 -2.54 1.14
CA ASP A 43 -7.90 -3.30 0.28
C ASP A 43 -9.24 -3.52 0.99
N THR A 44 -9.71 -2.55 1.75
CA THR A 44 -11.05 -2.53 2.31
C THR A 44 -11.95 -1.70 1.39
N TRP A 45 -13.25 -1.92 1.43
CA TRP A 45 -14.28 -1.17 0.68
C TRP A 45 -14.14 -1.19 -0.85
N ARG A 46 -13.20 -1.95 -1.41
CA ARG A 46 -12.96 -2.03 -2.87
C ARG A 46 -12.73 -0.68 -3.56
N LEU A 47 -12.11 0.25 -2.86
CA LEU A 47 -11.78 1.57 -3.41
C LEU A 47 -10.76 1.52 -4.55
N MET A 48 -9.98 0.43 -4.62
CA MET A 48 -9.03 0.17 -5.69
C MET A 48 -8.94 -1.33 -5.98
N SER A 49 -8.54 -1.67 -7.20
CA SER A 49 -8.25 -3.07 -7.57
C SER A 49 -6.89 -3.48 -7.05
N PHE A 50 -6.77 -4.73 -6.58
CA PHE A 50 -5.53 -5.35 -6.16
C PHE A 50 -5.15 -6.49 -7.08
N GLU A 51 -3.85 -6.65 -7.27
CA GLU A 51 -3.22 -7.65 -8.13
C GLU A 51 -2.05 -8.30 -7.40
N ILE A 52 -1.47 -9.32 -8.00
CA ILE A 52 -0.22 -9.91 -7.52
C ILE A 52 0.88 -9.45 -8.46
N ASP A 53 1.89 -8.79 -7.91
CA ASP A 53 3.09 -8.42 -8.63
C ASP A 53 4.21 -9.43 -8.39
N HIS A 54 5.07 -9.62 -9.37
CA HIS A 54 6.35 -10.29 -9.19
C HIS A 54 7.41 -9.24 -8.85
N PHE A 55 7.98 -9.31 -7.64
CA PHE A 55 8.99 -8.35 -7.21
C PHE A 55 10.16 -8.32 -8.19
N ILE A 56 10.80 -9.46 -8.45
CA ILE A 56 11.68 -9.66 -9.59
C ILE A 56 10.78 -9.92 -10.79
N PRO A 57 10.78 -9.05 -11.81
CA PRO A 57 9.84 -9.18 -12.92
C PRO A 57 10.09 -10.43 -13.75
N GLN A 58 9.04 -11.10 -14.20
CA GLN A 58 9.13 -12.29 -15.05
C GLN A 58 9.87 -12.00 -16.35
N ASN A 59 9.69 -10.80 -16.90
CA ASN A 59 10.29 -10.40 -18.17
C ASN A 59 10.91 -9.00 -18.04
N LYS A 60 12.01 -8.77 -18.76
CA LYS A 60 12.64 -7.47 -18.95
C LYS A 60 12.93 -7.27 -20.44
N ASN A 61 12.59 -6.08 -20.96
CA ASN A 61 12.78 -5.78 -22.39
C ASN A 61 12.16 -6.83 -23.33
N LYS A 62 10.96 -7.33 -22.98
CA LYS A 62 10.23 -8.39 -23.73
C LYS A 62 10.95 -9.75 -23.78
N LYS A 63 11.95 -9.99 -22.93
CA LYS A 63 12.66 -11.27 -22.81
C LYS A 63 12.44 -11.85 -21.42
N PRO A 64 12.41 -13.18 -21.25
CA PRO A 64 12.42 -13.81 -19.94
C PRO A 64 13.59 -13.26 -19.11
N PHE A 65 13.30 -12.91 -17.85
CA PHE A 65 14.29 -12.33 -16.94
C PHE A 65 14.40 -13.10 -15.64
N LEU A 66 13.29 -13.49 -15.03
CA LEU A 66 13.27 -14.28 -13.80
C LEU A 66 13.72 -15.71 -14.10
N THR A 67 14.86 -16.15 -13.58
CA THR A 67 15.42 -17.48 -13.76
C THR A 67 15.72 -18.20 -12.44
N ILE A 68 16.02 -17.45 -11.36
CA ILE A 68 16.36 -18.00 -10.04
C ILE A 68 15.16 -18.52 -9.25
N LYS A 69 13.94 -18.12 -9.62
CA LYS A 69 12.70 -18.53 -8.99
C LYS A 69 11.66 -18.91 -10.05
N SER A 70 10.74 -19.79 -9.67
CA SER A 70 9.58 -20.06 -10.53
C SER A 70 8.60 -18.87 -10.52
N ASN A 71 7.73 -18.81 -11.52
CA ASN A 71 6.68 -17.79 -11.58
C ASN A 71 5.64 -17.93 -10.45
N THR A 72 5.63 -19.08 -9.76
CA THR A 72 4.73 -19.37 -8.64
C THR A 72 5.44 -19.31 -7.30
N ASP A 73 6.72 -18.93 -7.26
CA ASP A 73 7.47 -18.83 -6.01
C ASP A 73 6.90 -17.71 -5.12
N TYR A 74 6.30 -18.12 -4.01
CA TYR A 74 5.62 -17.22 -3.07
C TYR A 74 6.53 -16.10 -2.56
N SER A 75 7.83 -16.40 -2.38
CA SER A 75 8.80 -15.43 -1.86
C SER A 75 9.08 -14.27 -2.83
N ASN A 76 8.65 -14.38 -4.09
CA ASN A 76 8.76 -13.33 -5.10
C ASN A 76 7.46 -12.55 -5.35
N LEU A 77 6.37 -12.90 -4.64
CA LEU A 77 5.06 -12.32 -4.90
C LEU A 77 4.76 -11.18 -3.93
N VAL A 78 4.14 -10.12 -4.42
CA VAL A 78 3.74 -8.93 -3.68
C VAL A 78 2.26 -8.69 -3.87
N TYR A 79 1.52 -8.51 -2.77
CA TYR A 79 0.14 -8.02 -2.83
C TYR A 79 0.15 -6.52 -3.12
N ALA A 80 -0.30 -6.10 -4.28
CA ALA A 80 -0.16 -4.72 -4.75
C ALA A 80 -1.46 -4.17 -5.31
N CYS A 81 -1.73 -2.88 -5.09
CA CYS A 81 -2.79 -2.22 -5.82
C CYS A 81 -2.42 -2.08 -7.30
N LYS A 82 -3.41 -2.13 -8.18
CA LYS A 82 -3.23 -2.03 -9.63
C LYS A 82 -2.40 -0.82 -10.06
N SER A 83 -2.56 0.32 -9.37
CA SER A 83 -1.77 1.52 -9.67
C SER A 83 -0.27 1.32 -9.46
N CYS A 84 0.13 0.74 -8.32
CA CYS A 84 1.53 0.47 -8.03
C CYS A 84 2.07 -0.64 -8.91
N ASN A 85 1.32 -1.74 -9.10
CA ASN A 85 1.69 -2.84 -9.98
C ASN A 85 1.95 -2.34 -11.42
N ASN A 86 1.03 -1.61 -12.01
CA ASN A 86 1.19 -1.02 -13.35
C ASN A 86 2.35 -0.01 -13.41
N SER A 87 2.59 0.75 -12.34
CA SER A 87 3.68 1.73 -12.31
C SER A 87 5.04 1.05 -12.23
N LYS A 88 5.17 0.00 -11.42
CA LYS A 88 6.37 -0.82 -11.35
C LYS A 88 6.58 -1.59 -12.65
N SER A 89 5.53 -2.27 -13.13
CA SER A 89 5.61 -3.06 -14.36
C SER A 89 6.82 -4.01 -14.34
N ASN A 90 7.53 -4.12 -15.44
CA ASN A 90 8.75 -4.92 -15.57
C ASN A 90 10.05 -4.12 -15.36
N LYS A 91 9.98 -3.01 -14.66
CA LYS A 91 11.16 -2.20 -14.33
C LYS A 91 12.06 -2.94 -13.37
N TRP A 92 13.35 -2.95 -13.69
CA TRP A 92 14.42 -3.48 -12.88
C TRP A 92 15.71 -2.72 -13.20
N PRO A 93 16.48 -2.25 -12.20
CA PRO A 93 17.58 -1.30 -12.44
C PRO A 93 18.75 -1.92 -13.19
N THR A 94 19.01 -3.20 -12.94
CA THR A 94 20.18 -3.92 -13.46
C THR A 94 19.79 -5.02 -14.47
N ASN A 95 20.78 -5.65 -15.09
CA ASN A 95 20.59 -6.86 -15.88
C ASN A 95 20.79 -8.15 -15.06
N ASP A 96 20.99 -8.01 -13.75
CA ASP A 96 21.12 -9.11 -12.80
C ASP A 96 19.86 -9.14 -11.91
N GLU A 97 19.17 -10.27 -11.92
CA GLU A 97 17.97 -10.47 -11.10
C GLU A 97 18.22 -10.47 -9.59
N ASN A 98 19.47 -10.70 -9.16
CA ASN A 98 19.87 -10.66 -7.75
C ASN A 98 20.16 -9.23 -7.25
N ILE A 99 20.30 -8.25 -8.15
CA ILE A 99 20.63 -6.86 -7.78
C ILE A 99 19.39 -5.98 -7.97
N SER A 100 18.63 -5.84 -6.90
CA SER A 100 17.34 -5.11 -6.90
C SER A 100 17.50 -3.59 -6.91
N HIS A 101 18.65 -3.08 -6.46
CA HIS A 101 18.98 -1.65 -6.49
C HIS A 101 20.49 -1.45 -6.57
N LEU A 102 20.88 -0.35 -7.20
CA LEU A 102 22.29 0.05 -7.36
C LEU A 102 22.36 1.57 -7.54
N ASN A 103 23.31 2.24 -6.87
CA ASN A 103 23.55 3.69 -7.02
C ASN A 103 22.29 4.56 -6.81
N ASP A 104 21.53 4.30 -5.76
CA ASP A 104 20.27 4.98 -5.43
C ASP A 104 19.14 4.79 -6.48
N GLU A 105 19.22 3.79 -7.35
CA GLU A 105 18.19 3.41 -8.31
C GLU A 105 17.78 1.96 -8.11
N GLY A 106 16.47 1.67 -8.13
CA GLY A 106 15.93 0.32 -8.02
C GLY A 106 14.84 0.17 -6.97
N PHE A 107 14.55 -1.08 -6.63
CA PHE A 107 13.47 -1.41 -5.71
C PHE A 107 14.00 -2.15 -4.48
N ILE A 108 13.41 -1.90 -3.33
CA ILE A 108 13.56 -2.71 -2.13
C ILE A 108 12.29 -3.56 -2.01
N ASP A 109 12.44 -4.81 -1.59
CA ASP A 109 11.29 -5.68 -1.33
C ASP A 109 10.42 -5.05 -0.22
N PRO A 110 9.09 -4.91 -0.42
CA PRO A 110 8.22 -4.34 0.60
C PRO A 110 8.20 -5.09 1.93
N CYS A 111 8.62 -6.36 1.95
CA CYS A 111 8.77 -7.15 3.17
C CYS A 111 10.12 -6.91 3.86
N ASP A 112 11.03 -6.17 3.25
CA ASP A 112 12.27 -5.77 3.89
C ASP A 112 12.02 -4.56 4.81
N LYS A 113 12.64 -4.58 6.00
CA LYS A 113 12.58 -3.47 6.97
C LYS A 113 13.18 -2.18 6.42
N GLU A 114 14.09 -2.26 5.45
CA GLU A 114 14.68 -1.10 4.79
C GLU A 114 13.66 -0.35 3.93
N TYR A 115 12.60 -1.02 3.45
CA TYR A 115 11.58 -0.37 2.60
C TYR A 115 10.87 0.78 3.34
N VAL A 116 10.48 0.57 4.60
CA VAL A 116 9.78 1.59 5.39
C VAL A 116 10.64 2.81 5.68
N MET A 117 11.96 2.63 5.73
CA MET A 117 12.92 3.71 5.97
C MET A 117 13.07 4.68 4.78
N GLN A 118 12.54 4.32 3.62
CA GLN A 118 12.63 5.14 2.41
C GLN A 118 11.58 6.27 2.39
N PHE A 119 10.58 6.21 3.27
CA PHE A 119 9.41 7.08 3.20
C PHE A 119 8.92 7.51 4.56
N ASP A 120 8.32 8.70 4.59
CA ASP A 120 7.45 9.18 5.65
C ASP A 120 6.08 9.53 5.07
N ARG A 121 5.14 9.84 5.95
CA ARG A 121 3.82 10.35 5.59
C ARG A 121 3.57 11.69 6.28
N LEU A 122 3.09 12.68 5.52
CA LEU A 122 2.67 13.95 6.08
C LEU A 122 1.33 13.80 6.80
N ALA A 123 0.98 14.78 7.63
CA ALA A 123 -0.27 14.78 8.40
C ALA A 123 -1.53 14.73 7.50
N GLN A 124 -1.43 15.20 6.27
CA GLN A 124 -2.49 15.16 5.27
C GLN A 124 -2.50 13.87 4.44
N GLY A 125 -1.64 12.89 4.76
CA GLY A 125 -1.60 11.59 4.12
C GLY A 125 -0.68 11.48 2.89
N GLU A 126 0.03 12.54 2.50
CA GLU A 126 1.00 12.52 1.40
C GLU A 126 2.20 11.65 1.77
N ILE A 127 2.62 10.79 0.84
CA ILE A 127 3.86 10.03 0.96
C ILE A 127 5.02 10.95 0.54
N VAL A 128 6.08 10.98 1.33
CA VAL A 128 7.30 11.71 1.01
C VAL A 128 8.50 10.78 1.11
N ALA A 129 9.44 10.91 0.18
CA ALA A 129 10.68 10.16 0.20
C ALA A 129 11.68 10.80 1.19
N THR A 130 12.37 9.96 1.96
CA THR A 130 13.37 10.36 2.96
C THR A 130 14.80 10.13 2.51
N THR A 131 15.00 9.31 1.46
CA THR A 131 16.31 8.96 0.91
C THR A 131 16.36 9.20 -0.60
N LYS A 132 17.55 9.13 -1.19
CA LYS A 132 17.73 9.20 -2.65
C LYS A 132 17.07 7.99 -3.34
N LEU A 133 17.32 6.77 -2.83
CA LEU A 133 16.68 5.56 -3.35
C LEU A 133 15.16 5.65 -3.19
N GLY A 134 14.66 6.13 -2.03
CA GLY A 134 13.24 6.41 -1.82
C GLY A 134 12.67 7.38 -2.83
N SER A 135 13.41 8.42 -3.20
CA SER A 135 12.99 9.39 -4.22
C SER A 135 12.88 8.75 -5.60
N TRP A 136 13.78 7.85 -5.94
CA TRP A 136 13.69 7.06 -7.17
C TRP A 136 12.47 6.13 -7.15
N ILE A 137 12.28 5.35 -6.07
CA ILE A 137 11.13 4.45 -5.91
C ILE A 137 9.81 5.25 -5.98
N TYR A 138 9.73 6.38 -5.27
CA TYR A 138 8.58 7.28 -5.26
C TYR A 138 8.16 7.73 -6.67
N LYS A 139 9.15 8.12 -7.48
CA LYS A 139 8.93 8.51 -8.87
C LYS A 139 8.47 7.33 -9.73
N GLU A 140 9.15 6.19 -9.64
CA GLU A 140 8.90 5.04 -10.49
C GLU A 140 7.57 4.35 -10.17
N LEU A 141 7.18 4.26 -8.90
CA LEU A 141 5.88 3.75 -8.45
C LEU A 141 4.76 4.80 -8.55
N LYS A 142 5.11 6.05 -8.91
CA LYS A 142 4.18 7.18 -8.98
C LYS A 142 3.40 7.38 -7.67
N LEU A 143 4.11 7.33 -6.53
CA LEU A 143 3.50 7.47 -5.21
C LEU A 143 2.92 8.88 -4.93
N HIS A 144 3.23 9.85 -5.78
CA HIS A 144 2.65 11.20 -5.79
C HIS A 144 1.19 11.24 -6.28
N LYS A 145 0.64 10.15 -6.82
CA LYS A 145 -0.73 10.16 -7.32
C LYS A 145 -1.74 10.44 -6.20
N PRO A 146 -2.72 11.35 -6.42
CA PRO A 146 -3.65 11.78 -5.38
C PRO A 146 -4.41 10.63 -4.70
N GLN A 147 -4.68 9.54 -5.42
CA GLN A 147 -5.40 8.39 -4.85
C GLN A 147 -4.73 7.79 -3.62
N HIS A 148 -3.40 7.82 -3.51
CA HIS A 148 -2.69 7.25 -2.36
C HIS A 148 -2.95 8.07 -1.09
N GLN A 149 -3.01 9.39 -1.22
CA GLN A 149 -3.36 10.31 -0.15
C GLN A 149 -4.85 10.22 0.20
N ILE A 150 -5.72 10.22 -0.79
CA ILE A 150 -7.17 10.19 -0.61
C ILE A 150 -7.60 8.92 0.13
N ILE A 151 -7.10 7.76 -0.27
CA ILE A 151 -7.43 6.48 0.37
C ILE A 151 -6.96 6.44 1.82
N TRP A 152 -5.77 6.96 2.11
CA TRP A 152 -5.29 7.06 3.47
C TRP A 152 -6.19 7.97 4.32
N ASN A 153 -6.62 9.14 3.80
CA ASN A 153 -7.53 10.03 4.52
C ASN A 153 -8.90 9.37 4.76
N ILE A 154 -9.44 8.65 3.78
CA ILE A 154 -10.69 7.89 3.95
C ILE A 154 -10.54 6.89 5.11
N GLU A 155 -9.42 6.16 5.17
CA GLU A 155 -9.14 5.20 6.23
C GLU A 155 -9.04 5.89 7.60
N GLN A 156 -8.33 7.02 7.73
CA GLN A 156 -8.21 7.74 8.99
C GLN A 156 -9.56 8.27 9.48
N LEU A 157 -10.38 8.77 8.57
CA LEU A 157 -11.72 9.25 8.90
C LEU A 157 -12.65 8.11 9.32
N ASP A 158 -12.55 6.94 8.69
CA ASP A 158 -13.34 5.76 9.06
C ASP A 158 -12.99 5.28 10.47
N ILE A 159 -11.69 5.18 10.79
CA ILE A 159 -11.21 4.87 12.15
C ILE A 159 -11.79 5.88 13.16
N LEU A 160 -11.72 7.17 12.86
CA LEU A 160 -12.24 8.20 13.75
C LEU A 160 -13.76 8.13 13.93
N ILE A 161 -14.51 7.79 12.89
CA ILE A 161 -15.96 7.55 12.94
C ILE A 161 -16.25 6.39 13.90
N GLU A 162 -15.54 5.28 13.77
CA GLU A 162 -15.71 4.13 14.65
C GLU A 162 -15.37 4.45 16.11
N GLU A 163 -14.25 5.15 16.36
CA GLU A 163 -13.86 5.58 17.70
C GLU A 163 -14.93 6.47 18.36
N ILE A 164 -15.48 7.44 17.63
CA ILE A 164 -16.55 8.30 18.15
C ILE A 164 -17.82 7.50 18.42
N ASN A 165 -18.20 6.58 17.54
CA ASN A 165 -19.40 5.74 17.72
C ASN A 165 -19.28 4.82 18.95
N VAL A 166 -18.09 4.27 19.22
CA VAL A 166 -17.83 3.46 20.43
C VAL A 166 -17.88 4.32 21.69
N LEU A 167 -17.37 5.54 21.62
CA LEU A 167 -17.28 6.45 22.76
C LEU A 167 -18.64 7.07 23.13
N LEU A 168 -19.45 7.47 22.15
CA LEU A 168 -20.72 8.20 22.35
C LEU A 168 -21.66 7.56 23.40
N PRO A 169 -21.93 6.25 23.41
CA PRO A 169 -22.84 5.65 24.38
C PRO A 169 -22.29 5.62 25.81
N THR A 170 -21.00 5.85 26.01
CA THR A 170 -20.35 5.84 27.34
C THR A 170 -20.37 7.23 28.02
N ILE A 171 -20.68 8.28 27.26
CA ILE A 171 -20.67 9.67 27.75
C ILE A 171 -22.01 10.03 28.37
N THR A 172 -21.99 10.44 29.64
CA THR A 172 -23.17 10.90 30.37
C THR A 172 -23.32 12.42 30.37
N ASN A 173 -22.27 13.18 30.02
CA ASN A 173 -22.29 14.63 29.97
C ASN A 173 -22.91 15.11 28.65
N GLU A 174 -24.08 15.75 28.74
CA GLU A 174 -24.84 16.21 27.57
C GLU A 174 -24.06 17.17 26.67
N LYS A 175 -23.30 18.11 27.24
CA LYS A 175 -22.48 19.06 26.47
C LYS A 175 -21.41 18.35 25.63
N ILE A 176 -20.72 17.36 26.21
CA ILE A 176 -19.71 16.56 25.51
C ILE A 176 -20.39 15.72 24.44
N THR A 177 -21.54 15.13 24.72
CA THR A 177 -22.33 14.36 23.76
C THR A 177 -22.68 15.16 22.51
N ILE A 178 -23.14 16.41 22.69
CA ILE A 178 -23.45 17.32 21.58
C ILE A 178 -22.19 17.62 20.78
N GLN A 179 -21.09 17.97 21.43
CA GLN A 179 -19.80 18.25 20.74
C GLN A 179 -19.31 17.06 19.92
N LEU A 180 -19.41 15.83 20.44
CA LEU A 180 -19.02 14.62 19.72
C LEU A 180 -19.95 14.34 18.53
N LYS A 181 -21.25 14.56 18.65
CA LYS A 181 -22.18 14.43 17.52
C LYS A 181 -21.89 15.44 16.42
N ASP A 182 -21.62 16.70 16.78
CA ASP A 182 -21.23 17.74 15.82
C ASP A 182 -19.90 17.38 15.12
N ARG A 183 -18.93 16.83 15.87
CA ARG A 183 -17.67 16.34 15.29
C ARG A 183 -17.91 15.18 14.33
N LEU A 184 -18.76 14.23 14.71
CA LEU A 184 -19.11 13.07 13.87
C LEU A 184 -19.74 13.52 12.54
N LEU A 185 -20.64 14.49 12.55
CA LEU A 185 -21.22 15.03 11.31
C LEU A 185 -20.15 15.61 10.39
N LYS A 186 -19.23 16.41 10.92
CA LYS A 186 -18.12 16.98 10.13
C LYS A 186 -17.21 15.89 9.53
N VAL A 187 -16.87 14.86 10.31
CA VAL A 187 -16.05 13.75 9.85
C VAL A 187 -16.75 12.98 8.73
N HIS A 188 -18.07 12.76 8.83
CA HIS A 188 -18.84 12.14 7.73
C HIS A 188 -18.87 13.00 6.45
N GLU A 189 -18.93 14.32 6.58
CA GLU A 189 -18.85 15.22 5.42
C GLU A 189 -17.47 15.14 4.75
N GLU A 190 -16.39 15.16 5.52
CA GLU A 190 -15.02 14.99 5.01
C GLU A 190 -14.84 13.63 4.32
N TYR A 191 -15.30 12.54 4.96
CA TYR A 191 -15.29 11.19 4.39
C TYR A 191 -16.00 11.14 3.03
N ARG A 192 -17.20 11.70 2.95
CA ARG A 192 -17.97 11.79 1.70
C ARG A 192 -17.26 12.60 0.64
N ASN A 193 -16.59 13.68 1.01
CA ASN A 193 -15.84 14.52 0.08
C ASN A 193 -14.65 13.78 -0.52
N TYR A 194 -13.85 13.07 0.29
CA TYR A 194 -12.74 12.25 -0.20
C TYR A 194 -13.23 11.09 -1.07
N THR A 195 -14.34 10.44 -0.70
CA THR A 195 -14.94 9.37 -1.51
C THR A 195 -15.36 9.87 -2.90
N LYS A 196 -15.95 11.08 -2.98
CA LYS A 196 -16.29 11.70 -4.27
C LYS A 196 -15.03 12.05 -5.09
N GLN A 197 -13.99 12.61 -4.44
CA GLN A 197 -12.72 12.90 -5.10
C GLN A 197 -12.10 11.64 -5.70
N LEU A 198 -12.09 10.52 -4.93
CA LEU A 198 -11.58 9.24 -5.42
C LEU A 198 -12.37 8.76 -6.65
N GLY A 199 -13.69 8.87 -6.63
CA GLY A 199 -14.54 8.50 -7.77
C GLY A 199 -14.29 9.33 -9.03
N SER A 200 -13.81 10.56 -8.91
CA SER A 200 -13.47 11.43 -10.05
C SER A 200 -12.10 11.15 -10.67
N LEU A 201 -11.27 10.30 -10.04
CA LEU A 201 -9.94 9.92 -10.56
C LEU A 201 -9.96 8.67 -11.44
N ASN A 202 -11.11 7.98 -11.55
CA ASN A 202 -11.30 6.73 -12.30
C ASN A 202 -11.83 6.97 -13.72
#